data_b546e413388e662dbc5648d33b873698
#
_entry.id   b546e413388e662dbc5648d33b873698
#
_cell.length_a   1.000
_cell.length_b   1.000
_cell.length_c   1.000
_cell.angle_alpha   90.00
_cell.angle_beta   90.00
_cell.angle_gamma   90.00
#
_symmetry.space_group_name_H-M   'P 1'
#
loop_
_entity.id
_entity.type
_entity.pdbx_description
1 polymer ?
#
loop_
_entity_poly.entity_id
_entity_poly.type
_entity_poly.pdbx_seq_one_letter_code
_entity_poly.pdbx_strand_id
1 'polypeptide(L)'
;LQPIPERTVAENMYTGRYPTKKFGPIQVIDHKKMFEETAKWLDDVKMPYDPKAKLGTMSIAQMQSVEIAKAVSLNARVVILDEPTSSLTDNEVEALFRIVRDLKSRGVSLIYISHKMAEIREICDDITIMRDGTYVGSWHMDEISDDEIVKQMVGRELTNIYPPKNDTKAGEVLLDVRGYSSIHDRSFQDCSFTLRRGEILGFGGLVGAQRTELMEGIFGMRHIKSGEVYIKGKKMNIKRPQDAIRGGIGMITEDRRGT
;
A
#
# COMPACT_ATOMS: atom_id res chain seq x y z
N LEU A 1 13.94 3.33 -5.45
CA LEU A 1 13.94 4.80 -5.52
C LEU A 1 12.60 5.29 -4.97
N GLN A 2 12.62 6.21 -4.02
CA GLN A 2 11.37 6.79 -3.49
C GLN A 2 10.91 7.93 -4.42
N PRO A 3 9.64 7.96 -4.81
CA PRO A 3 9.10 9.06 -5.58
C PRO A 3 9.19 10.38 -4.81
N ILE A 4 9.44 11.48 -5.51
CA ILE A 4 9.53 12.83 -4.93
C ILE A 4 8.20 13.53 -5.18
N PRO A 5 7.30 13.65 -4.18
CA PRO A 5 5.93 14.12 -4.37
C PRO A 5 5.83 15.56 -4.90
N GLU A 6 6.78 16.43 -4.53
CA GLU A 6 6.79 17.85 -4.93
C GLU A 6 7.20 18.07 -6.38
N ARG A 7 7.81 17.05 -7.00
CA ARG A 7 8.27 17.09 -8.39
C ARG A 7 7.22 16.58 -9.34
N THR A 8 7.35 17.00 -10.61
CA THR A 8 6.47 16.53 -11.68
C THR A 8 6.75 15.06 -12.04
N VAL A 9 5.80 14.42 -12.70
CA VAL A 9 5.97 13.06 -13.27
C VAL A 9 7.25 13.00 -14.11
N ALA A 10 7.47 13.96 -15.02
CA ALA A 10 8.65 14.00 -15.86
C ALA A 10 9.94 14.16 -15.06
N GLU A 11 9.98 15.02 -14.06
CA GLU A 11 11.15 15.18 -13.21
C GLU A 11 11.46 13.91 -12.42
N ASN A 12 10.46 13.17 -11.94
CA ASN A 12 10.64 11.88 -11.29
C ASN A 12 11.21 10.83 -12.25
N MET A 13 10.66 10.73 -13.47
CA MET A 13 11.14 9.81 -14.49
C MET A 13 12.59 10.10 -14.89
N TYR A 14 13.00 11.36 -14.93
CA TYR A 14 14.34 11.76 -15.33
C TYR A 14 15.30 12.04 -14.17
N THR A 15 14.95 11.72 -12.94
CA THR A 15 15.84 11.86 -11.78
C THR A 15 17.19 11.18 -12.05
N GLY A 16 18.29 11.96 -11.93
CA GLY A 16 19.66 11.49 -12.18
C GLY A 16 20.09 11.47 -13.66
N ARG A 17 19.20 11.80 -14.63
CA ARG A 17 19.49 11.75 -16.08
C ARG A 17 18.79 12.85 -16.88
N TYR A 18 18.67 14.03 -16.31
CA TYR A 18 17.97 15.14 -16.96
C TYR A 18 18.54 15.44 -18.35
N PRO A 19 17.72 15.54 -19.40
CA PRO A 19 18.18 15.98 -20.71
C PRO A 19 18.67 17.43 -20.59
N THR A 20 19.82 17.71 -21.19
CA THR A 20 20.45 19.05 -21.15
C THR A 20 20.59 19.62 -22.54
N LYS A 21 20.59 20.96 -22.62
CA LYS A 21 20.94 21.73 -23.80
C LYS A 21 21.97 22.78 -23.46
N LYS A 22 22.78 23.15 -24.45
CA LYS A 22 23.77 24.23 -24.31
C LYS A 22 23.07 25.59 -24.33
N PHE A 23 23.42 26.42 -23.36
CA PHE A 23 23.06 27.85 -23.34
C PHE A 23 24.33 28.64 -23.14
N GLY A 24 24.95 29.05 -24.25
CA GLY A 24 26.30 29.60 -24.25
C GLY A 24 27.33 28.59 -23.72
N PRO A 25 28.18 28.95 -22.73
CA PRO A 25 29.20 28.08 -22.17
C PRO A 25 28.63 27.08 -21.12
N ILE A 26 27.39 27.20 -20.71
CA ILE A 26 26.79 26.39 -19.66
C ILE A 26 25.79 25.38 -20.20
N GLN A 27 25.62 24.27 -19.50
CA GLN A 27 24.54 23.29 -19.74
C GLN A 27 23.37 23.57 -18.81
N VAL A 28 22.17 23.61 -19.39
CA VAL A 28 20.91 23.78 -18.65
C VAL A 28 19.97 22.64 -18.96
N ILE A 29 19.05 22.33 -18.04
CA ILE A 29 18.03 21.27 -18.25
C ILE A 29 17.13 21.68 -19.42
N ASP A 30 16.91 20.75 -20.34
CA ASP A 30 15.94 20.92 -21.42
C ASP A 30 14.57 20.39 -20.99
N HIS A 31 13.82 21.24 -20.30
CA HIS A 31 12.47 20.90 -19.84
C HIS A 31 11.53 20.52 -20.95
N LYS A 32 11.62 21.17 -22.13
CA LYS A 32 10.77 20.87 -23.27
C LYS A 32 10.98 19.43 -23.73
N LYS A 33 12.23 19.06 -23.99
CA LYS A 33 12.61 17.70 -24.37
C LYS A 33 12.19 16.69 -23.31
N MET A 34 12.40 16.99 -22.03
CA MET A 34 12.02 16.12 -20.91
C MET A 34 10.52 15.82 -20.89
N PHE A 35 9.67 16.84 -21.04
CA PHE A 35 8.21 16.65 -21.09
C PHE A 35 7.74 15.89 -22.32
N GLU A 36 8.29 16.19 -23.49
CA GLU A 36 7.93 15.52 -24.74
C GLU A 36 8.32 14.03 -24.73
N GLU A 37 9.49 13.70 -24.23
CA GLU A 37 9.94 12.31 -24.11
C GLU A 37 9.15 11.56 -23.05
N THR A 38 8.85 12.20 -21.91
CA THR A 38 8.00 11.60 -20.89
C THR A 38 6.62 11.26 -21.42
N ALA A 39 6.00 12.17 -22.17
CA ALA A 39 4.70 11.91 -22.79
C ALA A 39 4.73 10.67 -23.70
N LYS A 40 5.79 10.50 -24.51
CA LYS A 40 5.97 9.32 -25.35
C LYS A 40 6.10 8.04 -24.53
N TRP A 41 6.90 8.04 -23.47
CA TRP A 41 7.07 6.88 -22.59
C TRP A 41 5.78 6.49 -21.88
N LEU A 42 5.02 7.47 -21.40
CA LEU A 42 3.72 7.23 -20.77
C LEU A 42 2.69 6.66 -21.77
N ASP A 43 2.67 7.18 -23.00
CA ASP A 43 1.81 6.67 -24.07
C ASP A 43 2.19 5.23 -24.47
N ASP A 44 3.49 4.93 -24.56
CA ASP A 44 4.00 3.59 -24.86
C ASP A 44 3.53 2.53 -23.87
N VAL A 45 3.47 2.88 -22.58
CA VAL A 45 2.95 2.00 -21.53
C VAL A 45 1.45 2.20 -21.26
N LYS A 46 0.74 2.96 -22.12
CA LYS A 46 -0.71 3.22 -22.05
C LYS A 46 -1.16 3.88 -20.74
N MET A 47 -0.35 4.78 -20.23
CA MET A 47 -0.63 5.55 -19.01
C MET A 47 -0.98 7.00 -19.38
N PRO A 48 -2.26 7.42 -19.30
CA PRO A 48 -2.70 8.75 -19.71
C PRO A 48 -2.43 9.81 -18.62
N TYR A 49 -1.18 9.91 -18.15
CA TYR A 49 -0.81 10.90 -17.14
C TYR A 49 -0.19 12.15 -17.77
N ASP A 50 -0.49 13.32 -17.20
CA ASP A 50 0.19 14.56 -17.59
C ASP A 50 1.63 14.58 -17.07
N PRO A 51 2.64 14.66 -17.96
CA PRO A 51 4.04 14.77 -17.56
C PRO A 51 4.35 15.94 -16.61
N LYS A 52 3.51 16.98 -16.62
CA LYS A 52 3.65 18.19 -15.78
C LYS A 52 2.90 18.10 -14.45
N ALA A 53 2.04 17.10 -14.26
CA ALA A 53 1.35 16.91 -13.00
C ALA A 53 2.36 16.63 -11.87
N LYS A 54 2.11 17.16 -10.68
CA LYS A 54 2.91 16.84 -9.49
C LYS A 54 2.61 15.42 -9.03
N LEU A 55 3.63 14.66 -8.74
CA LEU A 55 3.47 13.26 -8.34
C LEU A 55 2.64 13.11 -7.05
N GLY A 56 2.79 14.02 -6.09
CA GLY A 56 2.03 14.03 -4.85
C GLY A 56 0.51 14.24 -4.99
N THR A 57 0.00 14.61 -6.19
CA THR A 57 -1.44 14.69 -6.46
C THR A 57 -2.03 13.38 -7.00
N MET A 58 -1.19 12.38 -7.21
CA MET A 58 -1.55 11.08 -7.77
C MET A 58 -1.83 10.05 -6.68
N SER A 59 -2.63 9.02 -6.99
CA SER A 59 -2.79 7.86 -6.11
C SER A 59 -1.50 7.06 -6.02
N ILE A 60 -1.38 6.22 -4.99
CA ILE A 60 -0.21 5.33 -4.81
C ILE A 60 -0.01 4.44 -6.04
N ALA A 61 -1.09 3.89 -6.59
CA ALA A 61 -1.06 3.09 -7.81
C ALA A 61 -0.53 3.86 -9.01
N GLN A 62 -0.97 5.11 -9.18
CA GLN A 62 -0.48 5.97 -10.25
C GLN A 62 1.01 6.29 -10.09
N MET A 63 1.46 6.56 -8.85
CA MET A 63 2.88 6.75 -8.55
C MET A 63 3.71 5.50 -8.88
N GLN A 64 3.24 4.31 -8.53
CA GLN A 64 3.89 3.04 -8.89
C GLN A 64 3.95 2.84 -10.40
N SER A 65 2.88 3.15 -11.10
CA SER A 65 2.85 3.09 -12.56
C SER A 65 3.91 4.01 -13.19
N VAL A 66 4.12 5.21 -12.65
CA VAL A 66 5.17 6.13 -13.10
C VAL A 66 6.57 5.54 -12.86
N GLU A 67 6.81 4.87 -11.72
CA GLU A 67 8.09 4.20 -11.47
C GLU A 67 8.35 3.04 -12.45
N ILE A 68 7.32 2.31 -12.85
CA ILE A 68 7.43 1.29 -13.90
C ILE A 68 7.74 1.93 -15.26
N ALA A 69 7.03 3.00 -15.64
CA ALA A 69 7.31 3.74 -16.86
C ALA A 69 8.75 4.26 -16.91
N LYS A 70 9.28 4.69 -15.76
CA LYS A 70 10.68 5.07 -15.60
C LYS A 70 11.62 3.89 -15.88
N ALA A 71 11.37 2.72 -15.33
CA ALA A 71 12.18 1.52 -15.59
C ALA A 71 12.17 1.15 -17.07
N VAL A 72 11.01 1.21 -17.73
CA VAL A 72 10.88 0.98 -19.17
C VAL A 72 11.67 2.00 -19.97
N SER A 73 11.61 3.28 -19.61
CA SER A 73 12.32 4.37 -20.29
C SER A 73 13.86 4.26 -20.21
N LEU A 74 14.37 3.37 -19.34
CA LEU A 74 15.79 3.01 -19.24
C LEU A 74 16.16 1.84 -20.16
N ASN A 75 15.23 1.33 -21.00
CA ASN A 75 15.41 0.09 -21.76
C ASN A 75 15.88 -1.07 -20.86
N ALA A 76 15.32 -1.15 -19.65
CA ALA A 76 15.65 -2.19 -18.70
C ALA A 76 15.32 -3.57 -19.29
N ARG A 77 16.28 -4.48 -19.28
CA ARG A 77 16.08 -5.88 -19.68
C ARG A 77 15.52 -6.74 -18.54
N VAL A 78 15.72 -6.28 -17.32
CA VAL A 78 15.21 -6.91 -16.09
C VAL A 78 14.57 -5.82 -15.23
N VAL A 79 13.35 -6.06 -14.77
CA VAL A 79 12.62 -5.19 -13.84
C VAL A 79 12.33 -5.97 -12.57
N ILE A 80 12.66 -5.38 -11.42
CA ILE A 80 12.38 -5.97 -10.10
C ILE A 80 11.21 -5.19 -9.49
N LEU A 81 10.15 -5.91 -9.14
CA LEU A 81 8.95 -5.41 -8.48
C LEU A 81 8.90 -6.02 -7.07
N ASP A 82 9.12 -5.18 -6.06
CA ASP A 82 9.13 -5.58 -4.66
C ASP A 82 7.84 -5.12 -3.99
N GLU A 83 6.97 -6.09 -3.61
CA GLU A 83 5.64 -5.88 -3.01
C GLU A 83 4.79 -4.81 -3.72
N PRO A 84 4.66 -4.85 -5.06
CA PRO A 84 4.11 -3.72 -5.81
C PRO A 84 2.60 -3.51 -5.59
N THR A 85 1.92 -4.45 -4.93
CA THR A 85 0.46 -4.41 -4.72
C THR A 85 0.05 -4.18 -3.28
N SER A 86 1.00 -3.93 -2.38
CA SER A 86 0.74 -3.86 -0.92
C SER A 86 -0.28 -2.79 -0.52
N SER A 87 -0.40 -1.70 -1.31
CA SER A 87 -1.30 -0.57 -1.04
C SER A 87 -2.29 -0.31 -2.18
N LEU A 88 -2.52 -1.30 -3.05
CA LEU A 88 -3.39 -1.18 -4.22
C LEU A 88 -4.76 -1.80 -3.98
N THR A 89 -5.77 -1.22 -4.61
CA THR A 89 -7.10 -1.84 -4.76
C THR A 89 -7.07 -2.93 -5.83
N ASP A 90 -8.03 -3.84 -5.85
CA ASP A 90 -8.11 -4.93 -6.83
C ASP A 90 -8.09 -4.42 -8.28
N ASN A 91 -8.80 -3.33 -8.58
CA ASN A 91 -8.79 -2.70 -9.91
C ASN A 91 -7.40 -2.17 -10.31
N GLU A 92 -6.65 -1.66 -9.34
CA GLU A 92 -5.30 -1.15 -9.55
C GLU A 92 -4.29 -2.28 -9.73
N VAL A 93 -4.47 -3.41 -9.03
CA VAL A 93 -3.70 -4.65 -9.23
C VAL A 93 -3.89 -5.17 -10.65
N GLU A 94 -5.12 -5.24 -11.13
CA GLU A 94 -5.45 -5.60 -12.50
C GLU A 94 -4.74 -4.70 -13.53
N ALA A 95 -4.72 -3.40 -13.29
CA ALA A 95 -4.01 -2.45 -14.14
C ALA A 95 -2.50 -2.70 -14.15
N LEU A 96 -1.90 -2.97 -12.99
CA LEU A 96 -0.50 -3.34 -12.86
C LEU A 96 -0.19 -4.63 -13.63
N PHE A 97 -1.01 -5.67 -13.48
CA PHE A 97 -0.81 -6.95 -14.17
C PHE A 97 -0.86 -6.83 -15.69
N ARG A 98 -1.72 -5.95 -16.22
CA ARG A 98 -1.72 -5.64 -17.66
C ARG A 98 -0.39 -5.07 -18.11
N ILE A 99 0.20 -4.16 -17.34
CA ILE A 99 1.52 -3.58 -17.63
C ILE A 99 2.61 -4.66 -17.56
N VAL A 100 2.60 -5.49 -16.53
CA VAL A 100 3.57 -6.59 -16.36
C VAL A 100 3.49 -7.58 -17.54
N ARG A 101 2.29 -7.95 -17.97
CA ARG A 101 2.08 -8.83 -19.16
C ARG A 101 2.56 -8.17 -20.46
N ASP A 102 2.33 -6.86 -20.63
CA ASP A 102 2.83 -6.12 -21.80
C ASP A 102 4.37 -6.08 -21.81
N LEU A 103 5.01 -5.81 -20.67
CA LEU A 103 6.47 -5.86 -20.56
C LEU A 103 7.04 -7.25 -20.88
N LYS A 104 6.44 -8.31 -20.35
CA LYS A 104 6.79 -9.69 -20.64
C LYS A 104 6.69 -9.98 -22.14
N SER A 105 5.61 -9.54 -22.80
CA SER A 105 5.43 -9.72 -24.24
C SER A 105 6.48 -9.00 -25.11
N ARG A 106 7.09 -7.95 -24.59
CA ARG A 106 8.20 -7.21 -25.21
C ARG A 106 9.57 -7.82 -24.90
N GLY A 107 9.63 -8.95 -24.20
CA GLY A 107 10.88 -9.65 -23.85
C GLY A 107 11.61 -9.10 -22.64
N VAL A 108 10.95 -8.29 -21.81
CA VAL A 108 11.50 -7.84 -20.52
C VAL A 108 11.33 -8.97 -19.50
N SER A 109 12.41 -9.35 -18.83
CA SER A 109 12.35 -10.29 -17.70
C SER A 109 11.95 -9.57 -16.42
N LEU A 110 11.07 -10.20 -15.61
CA LEU A 110 10.59 -9.59 -14.38
C LEU A 110 10.90 -10.50 -13.19
N ILE A 111 11.32 -9.88 -12.09
CA ILE A 111 11.38 -10.51 -10.77
C ILE A 111 10.27 -9.88 -9.94
N TYR A 112 9.30 -10.71 -9.56
CA TYR A 112 8.12 -10.27 -8.82
C TYR A 112 8.20 -10.82 -7.39
N ILE A 113 8.35 -9.93 -6.41
CA ILE A 113 8.45 -10.30 -4.99
C ILE A 113 7.09 -10.00 -4.35
N SER A 114 6.44 -11.01 -3.80
CA SER A 114 5.17 -10.89 -3.09
C SER A 114 4.99 -12.04 -2.10
N HIS A 115 4.16 -11.82 -1.10
CA HIS A 115 3.67 -12.86 -0.19
C HIS A 115 2.22 -13.26 -0.51
N LYS A 116 1.60 -12.67 -1.52
CA LYS A 116 0.23 -12.95 -1.95
C LYS A 116 0.21 -14.07 -3.00
N MET A 117 -0.12 -15.29 -2.58
CA MET A 117 -0.10 -16.47 -3.45
C MET A 117 -0.95 -16.33 -4.71
N ALA A 118 -2.13 -15.72 -4.61
CA ALA A 118 -3.00 -15.50 -5.77
C ALA A 118 -2.32 -14.68 -6.87
N GLU A 119 -1.55 -13.64 -6.50
CA GLU A 119 -0.82 -12.80 -7.45
C GLU A 119 0.33 -13.57 -8.11
N ILE A 120 1.11 -14.30 -7.30
CA ILE A 120 2.23 -15.11 -7.80
C ILE A 120 1.70 -16.17 -8.78
N ARG A 121 0.59 -16.83 -8.43
CA ARG A 121 -0.05 -17.85 -9.27
C ARG A 121 -0.54 -17.29 -10.61
N GLU A 122 -1.01 -16.06 -10.62
CA GLU A 122 -1.57 -15.41 -11.81
C GLU A 122 -0.51 -14.88 -12.77
N ILE A 123 0.63 -14.37 -12.25
CA ILE A 123 1.56 -13.59 -13.06
C ILE A 123 2.90 -14.28 -13.32
N CYS A 124 3.35 -15.20 -12.46
CA CYS A 124 4.66 -15.79 -12.52
C CYS A 124 4.68 -17.11 -13.30
N ASP A 125 5.78 -17.39 -14.00
CA ASP A 125 6.05 -18.67 -14.66
C ASP A 125 6.74 -19.65 -13.69
N ASP A 126 7.68 -19.12 -12.92
CA ASP A 126 8.51 -19.87 -11.96
C ASP A 126 8.42 -19.21 -10.59
N ILE A 127 8.59 -20.00 -9.54
CA ILE A 127 8.70 -19.52 -8.17
C ILE A 127 10.03 -19.95 -7.55
N THR A 128 10.68 -19.01 -6.88
CA THR A 128 11.83 -19.27 -6.02
C THR A 128 11.45 -18.94 -4.58
N ILE A 129 11.61 -19.90 -3.69
CA ILE A 129 11.27 -19.74 -2.28
C ILE A 129 12.55 -19.49 -1.48
N MET A 130 12.49 -18.44 -0.66
CA MET A 130 13.51 -18.10 0.32
C MET A 130 12.90 -18.10 1.72
N ARG A 131 13.68 -18.55 2.71
CA ARG A 131 13.29 -18.55 4.12
C ARG A 131 14.49 -18.22 4.99
N ASP A 132 14.34 -17.26 5.90
CA ASP A 132 15.40 -16.83 6.82
C ASP A 132 16.72 -16.47 6.12
N GLY A 133 16.61 -15.84 4.92
CA GLY A 133 17.77 -15.47 4.09
C GLY A 133 18.41 -16.62 3.32
N THR A 134 17.86 -17.85 3.41
CA THR A 134 18.36 -19.03 2.72
C THR A 134 17.49 -19.42 1.54
N TYR A 135 18.11 -19.88 0.46
CA TYR A 135 17.42 -20.49 -0.69
C TYR A 135 16.85 -21.86 -0.28
N VAL A 136 15.56 -22.06 -0.55
CA VAL A 136 14.86 -23.31 -0.26
C VAL A 136 14.74 -24.17 -1.54
N GLY A 137 14.31 -23.56 -2.64
CA GLY A 137 14.15 -24.25 -3.93
C GLY A 137 13.49 -23.36 -4.96
N SER A 138 13.45 -23.87 -6.22
CA SER A 138 12.75 -23.25 -7.34
C SER A 138 11.93 -24.28 -8.09
N TRP A 139 10.76 -23.91 -8.53
CA TRP A 139 9.80 -24.77 -9.23
C TRP A 139 9.09 -24.00 -10.34
N HIS A 140 8.65 -24.71 -11.38
CA HIS A 140 7.63 -24.21 -12.28
C HIS A 140 6.30 -24.09 -11.53
N MET A 141 5.53 -23.04 -11.84
CA MET A 141 4.25 -22.80 -11.15
C MET A 141 3.26 -23.97 -11.33
N ASP A 142 3.34 -24.71 -12.43
CA ASP A 142 2.49 -25.88 -12.70
C ASP A 142 2.90 -27.13 -11.91
N GLU A 143 4.11 -27.15 -11.34
CA GLU A 143 4.70 -28.32 -10.68
C GLU A 143 4.54 -28.29 -9.15
N ILE A 144 4.10 -27.17 -8.58
CA ILE A 144 4.00 -26.98 -7.13
C ILE A 144 2.62 -26.47 -6.73
N SER A 145 2.02 -27.08 -5.69
CA SER A 145 0.74 -26.64 -5.14
C SER A 145 0.90 -25.45 -4.17
N ASP A 146 -0.19 -24.71 -3.93
CA ASP A 146 -0.20 -23.60 -2.97
C ASP A 146 0.15 -24.07 -1.55
N ASP A 147 -0.36 -25.24 -1.14
CA ASP A 147 -0.06 -25.83 0.17
C ASP A 147 1.42 -26.14 0.32
N GLU A 148 2.04 -26.69 -0.74
CA GLU A 148 3.46 -26.98 -0.73
C GLU A 148 4.31 -25.69 -0.73
N ILE A 149 3.92 -24.66 -1.49
CA ILE A 149 4.58 -23.34 -1.45
C ILE A 149 4.57 -22.81 -0.02
N VAL A 150 3.40 -22.79 0.63
CA VAL A 150 3.25 -22.29 2.01
C VAL A 150 4.08 -23.13 2.99
N LYS A 151 4.07 -24.45 2.83
CA LYS A 151 4.89 -25.36 3.64
C LYS A 151 6.38 -25.08 3.51
N GLN A 152 6.87 -24.84 2.29
CA GLN A 152 8.27 -24.51 2.03
C GLN A 152 8.65 -23.12 2.59
N MET A 153 7.75 -22.14 2.49
CA MET A 153 7.96 -20.80 3.06
C MET A 153 8.01 -20.81 4.59
N VAL A 154 7.11 -21.56 5.25
CA VAL A 154 6.99 -21.60 6.71
C VAL A 154 7.94 -22.66 7.33
N GLY A 155 8.31 -23.69 6.57
CA GLY A 155 9.20 -24.77 7.01
C GLY A 155 8.55 -25.84 7.90
N ARG A 156 7.23 -25.80 8.05
CA ARG A 156 6.43 -26.80 8.77
C ARG A 156 5.05 -26.93 8.14
N GLU A 157 4.42 -28.07 8.32
CA GLU A 157 3.01 -28.22 7.94
C GLU A 157 2.14 -27.29 8.79
N LEU A 158 1.33 -26.47 8.14
CA LEU A 158 0.34 -25.64 8.81
C LEU A 158 -0.91 -26.50 9.12
N THR A 159 -0.85 -27.28 10.19
CA THR A 159 -1.99 -28.10 10.64
C THR A 159 -3.12 -27.25 11.23
N ASN A 160 -2.82 -26.02 11.70
CA ASN A 160 -3.80 -25.07 12.22
C ASN A 160 -3.45 -23.67 11.74
N ILE A 161 -4.08 -23.20 10.67
CA ILE A 161 -3.91 -21.85 10.11
C ILE A 161 -4.39 -20.78 11.10
N TYR A 162 -5.42 -21.12 11.89
CA TYR A 162 -5.96 -20.21 12.92
C TYR A 162 -5.75 -20.79 14.31
N PRO A 163 -5.25 -20.02 15.27
CA PRO A 163 -5.22 -20.44 16.65
C PRO A 163 -6.66 -20.71 17.12
N PRO A 164 -6.86 -21.69 18.01
CA PRO A 164 -8.18 -21.96 18.56
C PRO A 164 -8.74 -20.66 19.19
N LYS A 165 -10.04 -20.41 18.98
CA LYS A 165 -10.71 -19.28 19.63
C LYS A 165 -10.55 -19.42 21.13
N ASN A 166 -10.04 -18.38 21.79
CA ASN A 166 -10.01 -18.34 23.24
C ASN A 166 -11.46 -18.32 23.76
N ASP A 167 -11.86 -19.35 24.50
CA ASP A 167 -13.13 -19.43 25.20
C ASP A 167 -13.21 -18.49 26.42
N THR A 168 -12.34 -17.50 26.51
CA THR A 168 -12.39 -16.48 27.57
C THR A 168 -13.70 -15.71 27.42
N LYS A 169 -14.59 -15.87 28.39
CA LYS A 169 -15.82 -15.06 28.48
C LYS A 169 -15.41 -13.59 28.48
N ALA A 170 -15.96 -12.84 27.53
CA ALA A 170 -15.72 -11.41 27.43
C ALA A 170 -16.06 -10.73 28.78
N GLY A 171 -15.11 -9.98 29.33
CA GLY A 171 -15.26 -9.31 30.61
C GLY A 171 -16.10 -8.02 30.53
N GLU A 172 -15.86 -7.12 31.45
CA GLU A 172 -16.49 -5.79 31.49
C GLU A 172 -16.21 -4.96 30.20
N VAL A 173 -17.12 -4.04 29.86
CA VAL A 173 -16.93 -3.11 28.74
C VAL A 173 -15.80 -2.14 29.11
N LEU A 174 -14.73 -2.15 28.32
CA LEU A 174 -13.58 -1.25 28.50
C LEU A 174 -13.72 0.01 27.65
N LEU A 175 -14.16 -0.13 26.39
CA LEU A 175 -14.39 0.99 25.47
C LEU A 175 -15.83 0.93 24.99
N ASP A 176 -16.50 2.08 25.00
CA ASP A 176 -17.85 2.24 24.46
C ASP A 176 -17.87 3.52 23.62
N VAL A 177 -18.10 3.37 22.34
CA VAL A 177 -18.16 4.45 21.35
C VAL A 177 -19.60 4.59 20.89
N ARG A 178 -20.14 5.81 20.91
CA ARG A 178 -21.55 6.08 20.62
C ARG A 178 -21.71 7.20 19.62
N GLY A 179 -22.44 6.94 18.51
CA GLY A 179 -22.84 7.95 17.54
C GLY A 179 -21.67 8.73 16.93
N TYR A 180 -20.50 8.09 16.77
CA TYR A 180 -19.26 8.76 16.38
C TYR A 180 -19.26 9.10 14.90
N SER A 181 -19.16 10.42 14.59
CA SER A 181 -19.28 10.92 13.23
C SER A 181 -18.16 11.88 12.89
N SER A 182 -17.61 11.71 11.68
CA SER A 182 -16.62 12.60 11.08
C SER A 182 -17.23 13.97 10.75
N ILE A 183 -16.37 15.01 10.71
CA ILE A 183 -16.72 16.31 10.13
C ILE A 183 -16.94 16.26 8.61
N HIS A 184 -16.43 15.21 7.95
CA HIS A 184 -16.54 15.01 6.51
C HIS A 184 -17.71 14.06 6.20
N ASP A 185 -18.69 14.51 5.43
CA ASP A 185 -19.92 13.76 5.13
C ASP A 185 -19.65 12.43 4.37
N ARG A 186 -18.53 12.33 3.63
CA ARG A 186 -18.10 11.11 2.92
C ARG A 186 -17.25 10.17 3.74
N SER A 187 -17.06 10.46 5.04
CA SER A 187 -16.31 9.61 5.96
C SER A 187 -17.26 8.85 6.89
N PHE A 188 -16.76 8.28 7.99
CA PHE A 188 -17.58 7.52 8.93
C PHE A 188 -18.68 8.39 9.57
N GLN A 189 -19.90 7.83 9.69
CA GLN A 189 -21.06 8.49 10.28
C GLN A 189 -21.78 7.52 11.23
N ASP A 190 -22.22 8.03 12.38
CA ASP A 190 -23.04 7.35 13.39
C ASP A 190 -22.49 5.97 13.81
N CYS A 191 -21.17 5.85 13.95
CA CYS A 191 -20.52 4.61 14.34
C CYS A 191 -20.65 4.38 15.83
N SER A 192 -21.16 3.20 16.21
CA SER A 192 -21.31 2.80 17.61
C SER A 192 -20.83 1.36 17.77
N PHE A 193 -20.02 1.10 18.80
CA PHE A 193 -19.55 -0.24 19.15
C PHE A 193 -18.98 -0.26 20.58
N THR A 194 -18.84 -1.47 21.12
CA THR A 194 -18.21 -1.69 22.41
C THR A 194 -17.06 -2.68 22.29
N LEU A 195 -16.05 -2.52 23.15
CA LEU A 195 -14.94 -3.46 23.29
C LEU A 195 -14.84 -3.90 24.75
N ARG A 196 -14.76 -5.20 24.98
CA ARG A 196 -14.72 -5.81 26.31
C ARG A 196 -13.30 -6.22 26.70
N ARG A 197 -13.07 -6.40 27.97
CA ARG A 197 -11.81 -6.93 28.49
C ARG A 197 -11.54 -8.33 27.93
N GLY A 198 -10.34 -8.51 27.35
CA GLY A 198 -9.92 -9.78 26.73
C GLY A 198 -10.55 -10.09 25.38
N GLU A 199 -11.31 -9.14 24.82
CA GLU A 199 -11.89 -9.25 23.48
C GLU A 199 -10.94 -8.73 22.40
N ILE A 200 -10.94 -9.39 21.26
CA ILE A 200 -10.34 -8.90 20.01
C ILE A 200 -11.50 -8.57 19.07
N LEU A 201 -11.75 -7.28 18.86
CA LEU A 201 -12.80 -6.79 17.96
C LEU A 201 -12.20 -6.48 16.59
N GLY A 202 -12.67 -7.19 15.55
CA GLY A 202 -12.24 -6.97 14.17
C GLY A 202 -13.12 -5.95 13.45
N PHE A 203 -12.48 -5.03 12.69
CA PHE A 203 -13.14 -4.11 11.78
C PHE A 203 -12.89 -4.54 10.33
N GLY A 204 -13.88 -5.15 9.68
CA GLY A 204 -13.83 -5.52 8.26
C GLY A 204 -14.30 -4.38 7.35
N GLY A 205 -13.81 -4.36 6.11
CA GLY A 205 -14.23 -3.41 5.09
C GLY A 205 -13.21 -3.28 3.96
N LEU A 206 -13.64 -2.85 2.77
CA LEU A 206 -12.80 -2.61 1.62
C LEU A 206 -11.85 -1.41 1.84
N VAL A 207 -10.86 -1.25 0.97
CA VAL A 207 -10.02 -0.05 0.93
C VAL A 207 -10.91 1.17 0.74
N GLY A 208 -10.69 2.21 1.55
CA GLY A 208 -11.55 3.41 1.56
C GLY A 208 -12.80 3.32 2.45
N ALA A 209 -13.02 2.20 3.17
CA ALA A 209 -14.16 2.07 4.11
C ALA A 209 -14.03 2.94 5.37
N GLN A 210 -13.04 3.80 5.44
CA GLN A 210 -12.84 4.80 6.52
C GLN A 210 -12.61 4.19 7.92
N ARG A 211 -12.06 2.96 7.97
CA ARG A 211 -11.72 2.28 9.25
C ARG A 211 -10.62 2.98 10.00
N THR A 212 -9.55 3.34 9.29
CA THR A 212 -8.40 4.06 9.84
C THR A 212 -8.83 5.43 10.35
N GLU A 213 -9.65 6.16 9.58
CA GLU A 213 -10.16 7.47 9.93
C GLU A 213 -11.02 7.44 11.21
N LEU A 214 -11.82 6.37 11.39
CA LEU A 214 -12.59 6.16 12.61
C LEU A 214 -11.67 5.97 13.81
N MET A 215 -10.64 5.11 13.70
CA MET A 215 -9.68 4.86 14.78
C MET A 215 -8.85 6.10 15.10
N GLU A 216 -8.39 6.84 14.09
CA GLU A 216 -7.70 8.11 14.26
C GLU A 216 -8.59 9.18 14.94
N GLY A 217 -9.89 9.19 14.64
CA GLY A 217 -10.87 10.03 15.33
C GLY A 217 -10.97 9.68 16.82
N ILE A 218 -11.11 8.41 17.15
CA ILE A 218 -11.17 7.91 18.55
C ILE A 218 -9.86 8.19 19.29
N PHE A 219 -8.73 8.11 18.60
CA PHE A 219 -7.41 8.39 19.17
C PHE A 219 -7.11 9.90 19.28
N GLY A 220 -7.94 10.76 18.67
CA GLY A 220 -7.77 12.23 18.75
C GLY A 220 -6.80 12.82 17.71
N MET A 221 -6.50 12.08 16.64
CA MET A 221 -5.71 12.55 15.49
C MET A 221 -6.59 13.32 14.49
N ARG A 222 -7.90 13.08 14.49
CA ARG A 222 -8.87 13.77 13.60
C ARG A 222 -9.95 14.45 14.41
N HIS A 223 -10.41 15.58 13.89
CA HIS A 223 -11.59 16.26 14.43
C HIS A 223 -12.87 15.48 14.08
N ILE A 224 -13.77 15.40 15.04
CA ILE A 224 -15.08 14.75 14.90
C ILE A 224 -16.21 15.79 14.97
N LYS A 225 -17.32 15.46 14.32
CA LYS A 225 -18.55 16.28 14.32
C LYS A 225 -19.37 16.02 15.59
N SER A 226 -19.54 14.75 15.94
CA SER A 226 -20.36 14.32 17.07
C SER A 226 -19.97 12.92 17.55
N GLY A 227 -20.48 12.54 18.69
CA GLY A 227 -20.29 11.22 19.29
C GLY A 227 -19.58 11.29 20.64
N GLU A 228 -19.57 10.17 21.32
CA GLU A 228 -19.03 10.06 22.67
C GLU A 228 -18.15 8.80 22.80
N VAL A 229 -17.08 8.92 23.55
CA VAL A 229 -16.19 7.82 23.88
C VAL A 229 -16.18 7.65 25.40
N TYR A 230 -16.40 6.42 25.86
CA TYR A 230 -16.34 6.06 27.28
C TYR A 230 -15.27 5.00 27.47
N ILE A 231 -14.45 5.16 28.50
CA ILE A 231 -13.46 4.17 28.93
C ILE A 231 -13.84 3.74 30.34
N LYS A 232 -14.09 2.43 30.54
CA LYS A 232 -14.57 1.86 31.82
C LYS A 232 -15.76 2.63 32.38
N GLY A 233 -16.72 2.97 31.52
CA GLY A 233 -17.93 3.73 31.89
C GLY A 233 -17.73 5.23 32.12
N LYS A 234 -16.51 5.75 32.07
CA LYS A 234 -16.21 7.17 32.26
C LYS A 234 -16.12 7.85 30.89
N LYS A 235 -16.91 8.91 30.70
CA LYS A 235 -16.86 9.73 29.48
C LYS A 235 -15.50 10.39 29.32
N MET A 236 -14.90 10.26 28.16
CA MET A 236 -13.62 10.86 27.81
C MET A 236 -13.81 12.06 26.90
N ASN A 237 -13.00 13.09 27.09
CA ASN A 237 -12.94 14.25 26.20
C ASN A 237 -11.61 14.19 25.44
N ILE A 238 -11.60 13.45 24.34
CA ILE A 238 -10.41 13.22 23.53
C ILE A 238 -10.36 14.28 22.42
N LYS A 239 -9.40 15.21 22.53
CA LYS A 239 -9.15 16.25 21.53
C LYS A 239 -7.81 16.08 20.81
N ARG A 240 -6.91 15.31 21.40
CA ARG A 240 -5.56 15.02 20.89
C ARG A 240 -5.09 13.66 21.37
N PRO A 241 -4.08 13.06 20.71
CA PRO A 241 -3.57 11.72 21.06
C PRO A 241 -3.20 11.53 22.53
N GLN A 242 -2.64 12.57 23.17
CA GLN A 242 -2.25 12.51 24.58
C GLN A 242 -3.44 12.25 25.51
N ASP A 243 -4.65 12.69 25.14
CA ASP A 243 -5.84 12.47 25.96
C ASP A 243 -6.28 11.00 25.86
N ALA A 244 -6.17 10.37 24.69
CA ALA A 244 -6.41 8.95 24.46
C ALA A 244 -5.38 8.09 25.22
N ILE A 245 -4.09 8.43 25.14
CA ILE A 245 -3.00 7.74 25.85
C ILE A 245 -3.23 7.78 27.37
N ARG A 246 -3.61 8.93 27.92
CA ARG A 246 -3.96 9.06 29.34
C ARG A 246 -5.17 8.21 29.73
N GLY A 247 -6.08 7.99 28.79
CA GLY A 247 -7.23 7.10 28.94
C GLY A 247 -6.87 5.61 28.84
N GLY A 248 -5.63 5.28 28.46
CA GLY A 248 -5.15 3.92 28.28
C GLY A 248 -5.39 3.34 26.89
N ILE A 249 -5.61 4.17 25.88
CA ILE A 249 -5.69 3.76 24.48
C ILE A 249 -4.31 3.90 23.84
N GLY A 250 -3.79 2.83 23.22
CA GLY A 250 -2.63 2.84 22.33
C GLY A 250 -3.06 2.64 20.88
N MET A 251 -2.35 3.25 19.94
CA MET A 251 -2.60 3.07 18.50
C MET A 251 -1.29 2.74 17.80
N ILE A 252 -1.35 1.73 16.92
CA ILE A 252 -0.27 1.41 15.99
C ILE A 252 -0.81 1.78 14.60
N THR A 253 -0.12 2.69 13.94
CA THR A 253 -0.53 3.20 12.62
C THR A 253 0.03 2.34 11.49
N GLU A 254 -0.63 2.38 10.33
CA GLU A 254 -0.18 1.70 9.12
C GLU A 254 1.10 2.37 8.58
N ASP A 255 1.17 3.70 8.60
CA ASP A 255 2.36 4.45 8.22
C ASP A 255 3.40 4.45 9.34
N ARG A 256 4.47 3.69 9.13
CA ARG A 256 5.60 3.56 10.07
C ARG A 256 6.56 4.76 10.05
N ARG A 257 6.43 5.69 9.11
CA ARG A 257 7.38 6.79 8.88
C ARG A 257 6.79 8.18 9.08
N GLY A 258 5.48 8.32 8.96
CA GLY A 258 4.79 9.63 8.96
C GLY A 258 4.08 9.99 10.25
N THR A 259 4.05 9.11 11.25
CA THR A 259 3.32 9.33 12.52
C THR A 259 4.20 9.12 13.73
#